data_5fe165515b0289bb72a023a5c38089c4
#
_entry.id   5fe165515b0289bb72a023a5c38089c4
#
_cell.length_a   1.000
_cell.length_b   1.000
_cell.length_c   1.000
_cell.angle_alpha   90.00
_cell.angle_beta   90.00
_cell.angle_gamma   90.00
#
_symmetry.space_group_name_H-M   'P 1'
#
loop_
_entity.id
_entity.type
_entity.pdbx_description
1 polymer ?
#
loop_
_entity_poly.entity_id
_entity_poly.type
_entity_poly.pdbx_seq_one_letter_code
_entity_poly.pdbx_strand_id
1 'polypeptide(L)'
;MQKSVIYFFCFFIFSTNLFSEEKKNFLMLKNNKVNVRYGPSFDYPIKYIYKKIKLPLQVIDKKENFRKIVDHKKNSGWIHISQLRKSKSLIATSNKILFKKPTKYSKPLAKIEKGRLLIVRKCEKNWCNIETDEFSGWINKANVWGEIN
;
A
#
# COMPACT_ATOMS: atom_id res chain seq x y z
N MET A 1 9.73 -32.81 64.59
CA MET A 1 10.57 -32.42 63.42
C MET A 1 9.64 -32.21 62.22
N GLN A 2 9.32 -30.99 61.93
CA GLN A 2 8.35 -30.62 60.89
C GLN A 2 9.14 -30.15 59.67
N LYS A 3 9.09 -30.91 58.58
CA LYS A 3 9.76 -30.57 57.33
C LYS A 3 8.87 -29.63 56.51
N SER A 4 9.28 -28.35 56.42
CA SER A 4 8.65 -27.34 55.54
C SER A 4 9.08 -27.60 54.10
N VAL A 5 8.12 -27.90 53.24
CA VAL A 5 8.32 -28.01 51.78
C VAL A 5 7.99 -26.65 51.18
N ILE A 6 9.03 -25.96 50.70
CA ILE A 6 8.89 -24.70 49.98
C ILE A 6 8.62 -25.03 48.51
N TYR A 7 7.39 -24.78 48.05
CA TYR A 7 7.07 -24.84 46.62
C TYR A 7 7.55 -23.56 45.93
N PHE A 8 8.61 -23.72 45.13
CA PHE A 8 9.10 -22.66 44.25
C PHE A 8 8.20 -22.58 42.99
N PHE A 9 7.27 -21.64 42.98
CA PHE A 9 6.36 -21.41 41.87
C PHE A 9 7.11 -20.57 40.81
N CYS A 10 7.72 -21.23 39.79
CA CYS A 10 8.31 -20.56 38.64
C CYS A 10 7.21 -19.92 37.79
N PHE A 11 7.04 -18.62 37.96
CA PHE A 11 6.13 -17.82 37.11
C PHE A 11 6.80 -17.60 35.75
N PHE A 12 6.43 -18.44 34.77
CA PHE A 12 6.86 -18.28 33.39
C PHE A 12 6.09 -17.10 32.77
N ILE A 13 6.73 -15.92 32.75
CA ILE A 13 6.19 -14.73 32.07
C ILE A 13 6.35 -14.95 30.57
N PHE A 14 5.29 -15.39 29.91
CA PHE A 14 5.19 -15.36 28.44
C PHE A 14 5.11 -13.91 28.00
N SER A 15 6.23 -13.34 27.55
CA SER A 15 6.25 -12.06 26.85
C SER A 15 5.62 -12.26 25.48
N THR A 16 4.34 -11.97 25.35
CA THR A 16 3.67 -11.86 24.05
C THR A 16 4.18 -10.59 23.38
N ASN A 17 5.09 -10.74 22.42
CA ASN A 17 5.44 -9.66 21.51
C ASN A 17 4.19 -9.32 20.68
N LEU A 18 3.45 -8.29 21.08
CA LEU A 18 2.44 -7.65 20.25
C LEU A 18 3.18 -6.99 19.07
N PHE A 19 3.28 -7.69 17.96
CA PHE A 19 3.61 -7.08 16.67
C PHE A 19 2.43 -6.17 16.32
N SER A 20 2.55 -4.89 16.67
CA SER A 20 1.69 -3.85 16.11
C SER A 20 2.03 -3.75 14.61
N GLU A 21 1.15 -4.19 13.75
CA GLU A 21 1.27 -4.01 12.31
C GLU A 21 1.18 -2.50 12.04
N GLU A 22 2.33 -1.88 11.76
CA GLU A 22 2.42 -0.45 11.50
C GLU A 22 1.61 -0.13 10.24
N LYS A 23 0.53 0.62 10.40
CA LYS A 23 -0.36 1.01 9.30
C LYS A 23 0.45 1.77 8.25
N LYS A 24 0.66 1.16 7.11
CA LYS A 24 1.39 1.76 5.99
C LYS A 24 0.62 2.97 5.47
N ASN A 25 1.30 4.09 5.34
CA ASN A 25 0.70 5.31 4.80
C ASN A 25 0.93 5.37 3.29
N PHE A 26 -0.16 5.34 2.51
CA PHE A 26 -0.12 5.46 1.06
C PHE A 26 -0.74 6.76 0.58
N LEU A 27 -0.05 7.39 -0.37
CA LEU A 27 -0.55 8.51 -1.16
C LEU A 27 -0.47 8.13 -2.64
N MET A 28 -1.13 8.89 -3.51
CA MET A 28 -0.99 8.69 -4.95
C MET A 28 -0.61 10.00 -5.65
N LEU A 29 0.01 9.89 -6.81
CA LEU A 29 0.38 11.03 -7.63
C LEU A 29 -0.86 11.78 -8.12
N LYS A 30 -0.85 13.10 -7.93
CA LYS A 30 -1.91 14.01 -8.33
C LYS A 30 -1.83 14.35 -9.82
N ASN A 31 -0.61 14.44 -10.35
CA ASN A 31 -0.31 14.90 -11.71
C ASN A 31 0.38 13.80 -12.54
N ASN A 32 0.35 13.96 -13.85
CA ASN A 32 0.99 13.03 -14.79
C ASN A 32 2.50 13.25 -14.95
N LYS A 33 3.04 14.35 -14.43
CA LYS A 33 4.47 14.66 -14.40
C LYS A 33 4.83 15.15 -13.02
N VAL A 34 5.64 14.39 -12.28
CA VAL A 34 6.03 14.68 -10.90
C VAL A 34 7.52 14.48 -10.71
N ASN A 35 8.20 15.53 -10.28
CA ASN A 35 9.63 15.50 -9.96
C ASN A 35 9.88 14.81 -8.63
N VAL A 36 10.77 13.83 -8.64
CA VAL A 36 11.31 13.18 -7.45
C VAL A 36 12.73 13.68 -7.24
N ARG A 37 13.04 14.10 -6.02
CA ARG A 37 14.33 14.73 -5.67
C ARG A 37 15.16 13.84 -4.77
N TYR A 38 16.47 14.12 -4.70
CA TYR A 38 17.38 13.44 -3.81
C TYR A 38 17.16 13.81 -2.32
N GLY A 39 16.58 14.99 -2.03
CA GLY A 39 16.35 15.47 -0.68
C GLY A 39 15.07 16.28 -0.53
N PRO A 40 14.72 16.64 0.72
CA PRO A 40 13.44 17.26 1.09
C PRO A 40 13.43 18.79 0.96
N SER A 41 13.92 19.31 -0.17
CA SER A 41 13.89 20.74 -0.52
C SER A 41 13.89 20.91 -2.05
N PHE A 42 13.47 22.08 -2.54
CA PHE A 42 13.59 22.42 -3.96
C PHE A 42 15.04 22.65 -4.41
N ASP A 43 15.98 22.87 -3.49
CA ASP A 43 17.40 23.03 -3.78
C ASP A 43 18.07 21.71 -4.15
N TYR A 44 17.51 20.58 -3.75
CA TYR A 44 18.03 19.28 -4.16
C TYR A 44 17.71 18.99 -5.62
N PRO A 45 18.67 18.41 -6.38
CA PRO A 45 18.47 18.09 -7.77
C PRO A 45 17.38 17.04 -7.97
N ILE A 46 16.77 17.06 -9.15
CA ILE A 46 15.78 16.05 -9.57
C ILE A 46 16.53 14.72 -9.78
N LYS A 47 16.05 13.68 -9.13
CA LYS A 47 16.57 12.32 -9.26
C LYS A 47 15.98 11.60 -10.47
N TYR A 48 14.66 11.70 -10.63
CA TYR A 48 13.88 11.20 -11.78
C TYR A 48 12.49 11.84 -11.79
N ILE A 49 11.73 11.56 -12.85
CA ILE A 49 10.39 12.13 -13.05
C ILE A 49 9.40 10.98 -13.25
N TYR A 50 8.34 10.95 -12.45
CA TYR A 50 7.20 10.10 -12.73
C TYR A 50 6.35 10.69 -13.84
N LYS A 51 5.90 9.82 -14.77
CA LYS A 51 4.99 10.19 -15.88
C LYS A 51 3.67 9.41 -15.83
N LYS A 52 3.25 8.98 -14.64
CA LYS A 52 2.04 8.17 -14.47
C LYS A 52 1.16 8.72 -13.34
N ILE A 53 0.07 9.40 -13.69
CA ILE A 53 -0.93 9.91 -12.73
C ILE A 53 -1.53 8.75 -11.92
N LYS A 54 -1.94 9.04 -10.69
CA LYS A 54 -2.58 8.10 -9.75
C LYS A 54 -1.71 6.92 -9.34
N LEU A 55 -0.39 6.95 -9.58
CA LEU A 55 0.52 5.91 -9.10
C LEU A 55 0.51 5.87 -7.56
N PRO A 56 0.21 4.73 -6.92
CA PRO A 56 0.25 4.61 -5.46
C PRO A 56 1.68 4.49 -4.96
N LEU A 57 2.01 5.29 -3.95
CA LEU A 57 3.31 5.41 -3.34
C LEU A 57 3.19 5.26 -1.83
N GLN A 58 4.04 4.43 -1.24
CA GLN A 58 4.17 4.33 0.21
C GLN A 58 5.01 5.50 0.72
N VAL A 59 4.50 6.22 1.71
CA VAL A 59 5.27 7.24 2.43
C VAL A 59 6.09 6.54 3.52
N ILE A 60 7.40 6.71 3.47
CA ILE A 60 8.34 6.09 4.42
C ILE A 60 9.00 7.10 5.34
N ASP A 61 8.94 8.40 5.00
CA ASP A 61 9.46 9.48 5.82
C ASP A 61 8.79 10.82 5.44
N LYS A 62 8.87 11.80 6.33
CA LYS A 62 8.35 13.17 6.11
C LYS A 62 9.29 14.20 6.67
N LYS A 63 9.50 15.28 5.92
CA LYS A 63 10.19 16.49 6.40
C LYS A 63 9.50 17.72 5.81
N GLU A 64 8.99 18.60 6.69
CA GLU A 64 8.21 19.78 6.27
C GLU A 64 7.15 19.44 5.23
N ASN A 65 7.18 20.10 4.06
CA ASN A 65 6.27 19.89 2.95
C ASN A 65 6.69 18.77 1.99
N PHE A 66 7.70 17.96 2.35
CA PHE A 66 8.15 16.86 1.52
C PHE A 66 7.83 15.50 2.15
N ARG A 67 7.62 14.51 1.28
CA ARG A 67 7.41 13.10 1.65
C ARG A 67 8.46 12.25 0.95
N LYS A 68 9.16 11.43 1.71
CA LYS A 68 10.01 10.38 1.14
C LYS A 68 9.09 9.22 0.79
N ILE A 69 9.13 8.84 -0.47
CA ILE A 69 8.24 7.79 -1.00
C ILE A 69 9.04 6.60 -1.51
N VAL A 70 8.36 5.47 -1.60
CA VAL A 70 8.82 4.28 -2.32
C VAL A 70 7.69 3.73 -3.19
N ASP A 71 8.00 3.32 -4.41
CA ASP A 71 7.05 2.69 -5.33
C ASP A 71 7.13 1.15 -5.28
N HIS A 72 6.25 0.47 -6.01
CA HIS A 72 6.19 -0.99 -6.11
C HIS A 72 7.45 -1.62 -6.73
N LYS A 73 8.29 -0.85 -7.40
CA LYS A 73 9.59 -1.26 -7.96
C LYS A 73 10.78 -0.92 -7.08
N LYS A 74 10.50 -0.43 -5.84
CA LYS A 74 11.51 -0.01 -4.85
C LYS A 74 12.29 1.27 -5.22
N ASN A 75 11.84 2.04 -6.21
CA ASN A 75 12.39 3.38 -6.43
C ASN A 75 11.94 4.32 -5.31
N SER A 76 12.86 5.14 -4.80
CA SER A 76 12.56 6.07 -3.72
C SER A 76 13.16 7.46 -3.94
N GLY A 77 12.57 8.44 -3.28
CA GLY A 77 13.02 9.82 -3.28
C GLY A 77 11.99 10.74 -2.63
N TRP A 78 12.19 12.04 -2.75
CA TRP A 78 11.40 13.06 -2.08
C TRP A 78 10.48 13.78 -3.06
N ILE A 79 9.19 13.91 -2.70
CA ILE A 79 8.16 14.59 -3.47
C ILE A 79 7.51 15.65 -2.57
N HIS A 80 7.27 16.84 -3.12
CA HIS A 80 6.51 17.88 -2.44
C HIS A 80 5.04 17.48 -2.30
N ILE A 81 4.44 17.75 -1.14
CA ILE A 81 3.08 17.28 -0.80
C ILE A 81 2.00 17.76 -1.75
N SER A 82 2.18 18.93 -2.39
CA SER A 82 1.25 19.46 -3.40
C SER A 82 1.07 18.56 -4.63
N GLN A 83 2.02 17.64 -4.87
CA GLN A 83 1.99 16.68 -5.97
C GLN A 83 1.33 15.35 -5.60
N LEU A 84 0.91 15.22 -4.35
CA LEU A 84 0.36 14.00 -3.75
C LEU A 84 -1.09 14.22 -3.31
N ARG A 85 -1.86 13.15 -3.23
CA ARG A 85 -3.21 13.12 -2.65
C ARG A 85 -3.52 11.77 -2.03
N LYS A 86 -4.63 11.66 -1.29
CA LYS A 86 -5.11 10.39 -0.71
C LYS A 86 -5.15 9.28 -1.75
N SER A 87 -4.67 8.10 -1.38
CA SER A 87 -4.62 6.97 -2.29
C SER A 87 -6.02 6.40 -2.52
N LYS A 88 -6.37 6.23 -3.81
CA LYS A 88 -7.54 5.50 -4.30
C LYS A 88 -7.14 4.57 -5.44
N SER A 89 -5.90 4.09 -5.41
CA SER A 89 -5.37 3.24 -6.47
C SER A 89 -4.50 2.13 -5.91
N LEU A 90 -4.39 1.04 -6.66
CA LEU A 90 -3.57 -0.12 -6.37
C LEU A 90 -2.78 -0.51 -7.62
N ILE A 91 -1.66 -1.22 -7.44
CA ILE A 91 -0.96 -1.93 -8.53
C ILE A 91 -1.14 -3.43 -8.30
N ALA A 92 -1.56 -4.15 -9.33
CA ALA A 92 -1.58 -5.61 -9.29
C ALA A 92 -0.14 -6.14 -9.25
N THR A 93 0.24 -6.87 -8.19
CA THR A 93 1.57 -7.48 -8.07
C THR A 93 1.63 -8.91 -8.62
N SER A 94 0.47 -9.46 -9.01
CA SER A 94 0.31 -10.71 -9.75
C SER A 94 -0.83 -10.58 -10.75
N ASN A 95 -0.94 -11.51 -11.68
CA ASN A 95 -2.11 -11.61 -12.55
C ASN A 95 -3.38 -11.84 -11.73
N LYS A 96 -4.48 -11.21 -12.09
CA LYS A 96 -5.77 -11.28 -11.40
C LYS A 96 -6.91 -11.55 -12.37
N ILE A 97 -7.97 -12.10 -11.84
CA ILE A 97 -9.25 -12.19 -12.54
C ILE A 97 -10.17 -11.09 -12.01
N LEU A 98 -10.77 -10.35 -12.91
CA LEU A 98 -11.83 -9.40 -12.65
C LEU A 98 -13.16 -10.12 -12.68
N PHE A 99 -13.97 -10.00 -11.64
CA PHE A 99 -15.26 -10.66 -11.49
C PHE A 99 -16.43 -9.66 -11.50
N LYS A 100 -17.60 -10.13 -11.92
CA LYS A 100 -18.84 -9.32 -11.88
C LYS A 100 -19.31 -9.02 -10.45
N LYS A 101 -19.08 -9.95 -9.50
CA LYS A 101 -19.46 -9.82 -8.06
C LYS A 101 -18.26 -10.14 -7.18
N PRO A 102 -18.24 -9.73 -5.88
CA PRO A 102 -17.13 -9.95 -4.94
C PRO A 102 -17.04 -11.41 -4.46
N THR A 103 -16.94 -12.33 -5.37
CA THR A 103 -16.76 -13.76 -5.10
C THR A 103 -16.07 -14.46 -6.27
N LYS A 104 -15.25 -15.46 -5.96
CA LYS A 104 -14.56 -16.30 -6.95
C LYS A 104 -15.50 -17.18 -7.81
N TYR A 105 -16.73 -17.34 -7.38
CA TYR A 105 -17.76 -18.10 -8.09
C TYR A 105 -18.58 -17.25 -9.07
N SER A 106 -18.31 -15.96 -9.11
CA SER A 106 -18.97 -15.04 -10.04
C SER A 106 -18.40 -15.16 -11.44
N LYS A 107 -19.17 -14.66 -12.42
CA LYS A 107 -18.74 -14.60 -13.83
C LYS A 107 -17.43 -13.81 -13.94
N PRO A 108 -16.35 -14.38 -14.51
CA PRO A 108 -15.15 -13.65 -14.85
C PRO A 108 -15.44 -12.69 -16.00
N LEU A 109 -14.90 -11.47 -15.92
CA LEU A 109 -15.07 -10.42 -16.93
C LEU A 109 -13.81 -10.22 -17.76
N ALA A 110 -12.63 -10.21 -17.10
CA ALA A 110 -11.35 -9.98 -17.75
C ALA A 110 -10.20 -10.54 -16.93
N LYS A 111 -9.05 -10.71 -17.57
CA LYS A 111 -7.77 -10.96 -16.91
C LYS A 111 -7.03 -9.63 -16.76
N ILE A 112 -6.56 -9.33 -15.56
CA ILE A 112 -5.73 -8.18 -15.23
C ILE A 112 -4.28 -8.65 -15.10
N GLU A 113 -3.40 -8.08 -15.88
CA GLU A 113 -1.98 -8.43 -15.85
C GLU A 113 -1.26 -7.77 -14.67
N LYS A 114 -0.21 -8.43 -14.20
CA LYS A 114 0.73 -7.87 -13.23
C LYS A 114 1.26 -6.49 -13.69
N GLY A 115 1.35 -5.53 -12.76
CA GLY A 115 1.81 -4.16 -13.03
C GLY A 115 0.68 -3.20 -13.46
N ARG A 116 -0.54 -3.68 -13.68
CA ARG A 116 -1.68 -2.82 -14.06
C ARG A 116 -2.08 -1.91 -12.89
N LEU A 117 -2.29 -0.63 -13.19
CA LEU A 117 -2.86 0.35 -12.28
C LEU A 117 -4.37 0.14 -12.20
N LEU A 118 -4.89 0.07 -10.98
CA LEU A 118 -6.29 -0.20 -10.67
C LEU A 118 -6.83 0.98 -9.87
N ILE A 119 -7.87 1.63 -10.35
CA ILE A 119 -8.55 2.71 -9.62
C ILE A 119 -9.65 2.07 -8.77
N VAL A 120 -9.61 2.32 -7.47
CA VAL A 120 -10.56 1.72 -6.53
C VAL A 120 -11.76 2.63 -6.34
N ARG A 121 -12.95 2.06 -6.53
CA ARG A 121 -14.24 2.71 -6.21
C ARG A 121 -14.65 2.45 -4.77
N LYS A 122 -14.61 1.17 -4.35
CA LYS A 122 -14.89 0.75 -2.97
C LYS A 122 -14.25 -0.61 -2.68
N CYS A 123 -14.04 -0.91 -1.41
CA CYS A 123 -13.63 -2.23 -0.95
C CYS A 123 -14.61 -2.76 0.10
N GLU A 124 -14.86 -4.06 0.04
CA GLU A 124 -15.69 -4.82 0.97
C GLU A 124 -14.92 -6.08 1.40
N LYS A 125 -14.58 -6.21 2.68
CA LYS A 125 -13.78 -7.33 3.19
C LYS A 125 -12.49 -7.52 2.36
N ASN A 126 -12.35 -8.65 1.69
CA ASN A 126 -11.19 -9.01 0.88
C ASN A 126 -11.35 -8.71 -0.61
N TRP A 127 -12.34 -7.93 -1.00
CA TRP A 127 -12.66 -7.59 -2.39
C TRP A 127 -12.68 -6.08 -2.59
N CYS A 128 -12.16 -5.63 -3.74
CA CYS A 128 -12.29 -4.24 -4.17
C CYS A 128 -12.94 -4.16 -5.54
N ASN A 129 -13.92 -3.27 -5.65
CA ASN A 129 -14.46 -2.84 -6.93
C ASN A 129 -13.49 -1.84 -7.54
N ILE A 130 -12.98 -2.19 -8.71
CA ILE A 130 -11.96 -1.41 -9.41
C ILE A 130 -12.43 -1.02 -10.80
N GLU A 131 -11.79 -0.01 -11.31
CA GLU A 131 -11.92 0.48 -12.67
C GLU A 131 -10.55 0.51 -13.34
N THR A 132 -10.50 0.06 -14.59
CA THR A 132 -9.41 0.26 -15.52
C THR A 132 -9.93 1.08 -16.70
N ASP A 133 -9.10 1.37 -17.71
CA ASP A 133 -9.54 2.13 -18.89
C ASP A 133 -10.64 1.41 -19.68
N GLU A 134 -10.72 0.09 -19.58
CA GLU A 134 -11.60 -0.75 -20.41
C GLU A 134 -12.69 -1.49 -19.61
N PHE A 135 -12.42 -1.79 -18.33
CA PHE A 135 -13.25 -2.68 -17.54
C PHE A 135 -13.50 -2.15 -16.15
N SER A 136 -14.62 -2.53 -15.56
CA SER A 136 -14.89 -2.36 -14.13
C SER A 136 -15.44 -3.65 -13.54
N GLY A 137 -15.11 -3.92 -12.28
CA GLY A 137 -15.56 -5.13 -11.57
C GLY A 137 -14.80 -5.36 -10.28
N TRP A 138 -14.84 -6.56 -9.77
CA TRP A 138 -14.31 -6.93 -8.47
C TRP A 138 -13.05 -7.78 -8.58
N ILE A 139 -12.03 -7.42 -7.81
CA ILE A 139 -10.81 -8.21 -7.62
C ILE A 139 -10.61 -8.58 -6.15
N ASN A 140 -9.94 -9.69 -5.90
CA ASN A 140 -9.46 -10.01 -4.57
C ASN A 140 -8.27 -9.10 -4.20
N LYS A 141 -8.22 -8.60 -2.95
CA LYS A 141 -7.17 -7.71 -2.43
C LYS A 141 -5.80 -8.35 -2.23
N ALA A 142 -5.70 -9.68 -2.27
CA ALA A 142 -4.39 -10.33 -2.17
C ALA A 142 -3.47 -9.90 -3.31
N ASN A 143 -2.16 -9.81 -3.05
CA ASN A 143 -1.15 -9.49 -4.06
C ASN A 143 -1.43 -8.18 -4.82
N VAL A 144 -1.62 -7.10 -4.07
CA VAL A 144 -1.65 -5.72 -4.57
C VAL A 144 -0.66 -4.87 -3.81
N TRP A 145 -0.16 -3.83 -4.46
CA TRP A 145 0.61 -2.75 -3.85
C TRP A 145 -0.29 -1.52 -3.72
N GLY A 146 -0.34 -0.95 -2.53
CA GLY A 146 -1.15 0.21 -2.20
C GLY A 146 -2.16 -0.09 -1.11
N GLU A 147 -2.64 0.97 -0.48
CA GLU A 147 -3.76 0.97 0.45
C GLU A 147 -4.72 2.10 0.11
N ILE A 148 -5.97 1.91 0.45
CA ILE A 148 -7.03 2.91 0.27
C ILE A 148 -7.25 3.62 1.60
N ASN A 149 -7.09 4.95 1.61
CA ASN A 149 -7.26 5.81 2.77
C ASN A 149 -8.59 6.58 2.69
#